data_58dbb295c0b9948df117e87c1d7159d0
#
_entry.id   58dbb295c0b9948df117e87c1d7159d0
#
_cell.length_a   1.000
_cell.length_b   1.000
_cell.length_c   1.000
_cell.angle_alpha   90.00
_cell.angle_beta   90.00
_cell.angle_gamma   90.00
#
_symmetry.space_group_name_H-M   'P 1'
#
loop_
_entity.id
_entity.type
_entity.pdbx_description
1 polymer ?
#
loop_
_entity_poly.entity_id
_entity_poly.type
_entity_poly.pdbx_seq_one_letter_code
_entity_poly.pdbx_strand_id
1 'polypeptide(L)'
;MKAQGKLLTIIQTIEKKTIATIELKTPADKVEVLQNMVLDVTMVKHYEGRSIQANRLLWECLGRIADELESSPEEVYSIMLQRYGRYVVNEVRKEDIDVYSRAFRAVQIIEEDQQKVLARFFIGSSHYNTKEFATLLDGVIDEMDSMGIDTPSQEDFAAAIEQYAKKEEHA
;
A
#
# COMPACT_ATOMS: atom_id res chain seq x y z
N MET A 1 -24.63 3.91 6.43
CA MET A 1 -23.99 5.07 5.76
C MET A 1 -22.51 5.11 6.14
N LYS A 2 -21.60 5.37 5.20
CA LYS A 2 -20.19 5.70 5.49
C LYS A 2 -19.99 7.18 5.17
N ALA A 3 -19.37 7.92 6.08
CA ALA A 3 -19.07 9.33 5.88
C ALA A 3 -17.63 9.63 6.31
N GLN A 4 -16.98 10.57 5.64
CA GLN A 4 -15.71 11.14 6.06
C GLN A 4 -15.97 12.43 6.82
N GLY A 5 -15.18 12.68 7.85
CA GLY A 5 -15.32 13.88 8.65
C GLY A 5 -14.09 14.16 9.49
N LYS A 6 -14.08 15.34 10.11
CA LYS A 6 -13.03 15.77 11.04
C LYS A 6 -13.60 15.84 12.45
N LEU A 7 -12.93 15.19 13.40
CA LEU A 7 -13.27 15.33 14.81
C LEU A 7 -12.83 16.71 15.28
N LEU A 8 -13.80 17.55 15.68
CA LEU A 8 -13.55 18.94 16.08
C LEU A 8 -13.31 19.06 17.58
N THR A 9 -14.22 18.50 18.38
CA THR A 9 -14.15 18.60 19.85
C THR A 9 -14.59 17.30 20.51
N ILE A 10 -14.02 17.04 21.68
CA ILE A 10 -14.45 15.99 22.61
C ILE A 10 -14.68 16.65 23.97
N ILE A 11 -15.87 16.46 24.51
CA ILE A 11 -16.26 17.00 25.82
C ILE A 11 -16.74 15.83 26.68
N GLN A 12 -16.27 15.75 27.90
CA GLN A 12 -16.82 14.83 28.89
C GLN A 12 -17.80 15.57 29.80
N THR A 13 -19.01 15.08 29.91
CA THR A 13 -20.03 15.65 30.79
C THR A 13 -19.80 15.25 32.24
N ILE A 14 -20.47 15.96 33.18
CA ILE A 14 -20.42 15.65 34.62
C ILE A 14 -20.92 14.21 34.88
N GLU A 15 -21.84 13.70 34.07
CA GLU A 15 -22.36 12.32 34.10
C GLU A 15 -21.40 11.29 33.47
N LYS A 16 -20.15 11.68 33.16
CA LYS A 16 -19.13 10.85 32.47
C LYS A 16 -19.53 10.38 31.05
N LYS A 17 -20.51 11.04 30.43
CA LYS A 17 -20.83 10.81 29.02
C LYS A 17 -19.85 11.61 28.14
N THR A 18 -19.43 11.02 27.02
CA THR A 18 -18.58 11.68 26.04
C THR A 18 -19.42 12.22 24.90
N ILE A 19 -19.29 13.52 24.63
CA ILE A 19 -19.88 14.18 23.45
C ILE A 19 -18.74 14.46 22.48
N ALA A 20 -18.87 14.00 21.25
CA ALA A 20 -17.94 14.27 20.17
C ALA A 20 -18.63 15.07 19.07
N THR A 21 -18.01 16.18 18.65
CA THR A 21 -18.49 16.98 17.50
C THR A 21 -17.64 16.64 16.29
N ILE A 22 -18.30 16.24 15.22
CA ILE A 22 -17.67 15.81 13.97
C ILE A 22 -18.21 16.67 12.84
N GLU A 23 -17.31 17.32 12.10
CA GLU A 23 -17.64 17.96 10.81
C GLU A 23 -17.65 16.88 9.74
N LEU A 24 -18.78 16.65 9.10
CA LEU A 24 -18.92 15.63 8.05
C LEU A 24 -18.83 16.26 6.66
N LYS A 25 -18.13 15.59 5.75
CA LYS A 25 -18.11 15.93 4.30
C LYS A 25 -19.38 15.48 3.57
N THR A 26 -20.42 15.12 4.30
CA THR A 26 -21.69 14.61 3.77
C THR A 26 -22.76 15.70 3.83
N PRO A 27 -23.59 15.88 2.78
CA PRO A 27 -24.69 16.84 2.80
C PRO A 27 -25.63 16.60 3.99
N ALA A 28 -26.16 17.69 4.57
CA ALA A 28 -26.96 17.66 5.79
C ALA A 28 -28.23 16.81 5.66
N ASP A 29 -28.91 16.86 4.52
CA ASP A 29 -30.12 16.10 4.23
C ASP A 29 -29.96 14.59 4.39
N LYS A 30 -28.75 14.07 4.09
CA LYS A 30 -28.42 12.65 4.26
C LYS A 30 -28.15 12.26 5.72
N VAL A 31 -27.85 13.20 6.57
CA VAL A 31 -27.56 12.99 7.99
C VAL A 31 -28.78 13.25 8.87
N GLU A 32 -29.63 14.20 8.49
CA GLU A 32 -30.84 14.58 9.22
C GLU A 32 -31.80 13.41 9.46
N VAL A 33 -31.90 12.49 8.52
CA VAL A 33 -32.73 11.27 8.65
C VAL A 33 -32.29 10.37 9.81
N LEU A 34 -31.08 10.55 10.33
CA LEU A 34 -30.52 9.81 11.46
C LEU A 34 -30.67 10.55 12.79
N GLN A 35 -31.25 11.77 12.78
CA GLN A 35 -31.43 12.56 13.99
C GLN A 35 -32.30 11.84 15.02
N ASN A 36 -31.89 11.86 16.27
CA ASN A 36 -32.54 11.20 17.40
C ASN A 36 -32.56 9.64 17.33
N MET A 37 -31.81 9.02 16.41
CA MET A 37 -31.63 7.58 16.39
C MET A 37 -30.42 7.17 17.22
N VAL A 38 -30.48 5.96 17.78
CA VAL A 38 -29.30 5.30 18.35
C VAL A 38 -28.50 4.70 17.20
N LEU A 39 -27.23 5.04 17.11
CA LEU A 39 -26.36 4.64 16.02
C LEU A 39 -25.13 3.91 16.56
N ASP A 40 -24.73 2.85 15.87
CA ASP A 40 -23.40 2.26 16.03
C ASP A 40 -22.41 3.10 15.22
N VAL A 41 -21.48 3.79 15.91
CA VAL A 41 -20.49 4.66 15.29
C VAL A 41 -19.10 4.07 15.43
N THR A 42 -18.49 3.77 14.30
CA THR A 42 -17.08 3.34 14.23
C THR A 42 -16.24 4.48 13.67
N MET A 43 -15.29 4.96 14.47
CA MET A 43 -14.32 5.98 14.06
C MET A 43 -12.98 5.32 13.81
N VAL A 44 -12.49 5.39 12.58
CA VAL A 44 -11.16 4.97 12.19
C VAL A 44 -10.39 6.17 11.68
N LYS A 45 -9.09 6.27 12.00
CA LYS A 45 -8.26 7.34 11.41
C LYS A 45 -8.37 7.21 9.89
N HIS A 46 -8.84 8.28 9.25
CA HIS A 46 -8.82 8.34 7.79
C HIS A 46 -7.36 8.47 7.38
N TYR A 47 -6.84 7.41 6.83
CA TYR A 47 -5.64 7.51 6.03
C TYR A 47 -6.13 7.85 4.63
N GLU A 48 -5.76 9.02 4.13
CA GLU A 48 -5.82 9.22 2.69
C GLU A 48 -5.07 8.03 2.12
N GLY A 49 -5.85 7.12 1.53
CA GLY A 49 -5.30 5.88 1.01
C GLY A 49 -4.11 6.25 0.16
N ARG A 50 -3.06 5.40 0.13
CA ARG A 50 -1.93 5.57 -0.79
C ARG A 50 -2.46 6.24 -2.01
N SER A 51 -1.76 7.28 -2.46
CA SER A 51 -2.21 7.94 -3.67
C SER A 51 -2.72 6.85 -4.59
N ILE A 52 -4.03 6.80 -4.77
CA ILE A 52 -4.68 5.79 -5.62
C ILE A 52 -3.97 5.81 -6.97
N GLN A 53 -3.44 6.99 -7.36
CA GLN A 53 -2.68 7.18 -8.58
C GLN A 53 -1.30 6.49 -8.55
N ALA A 54 -0.51 6.62 -7.48
CA ALA A 54 0.81 5.99 -7.45
C ALA A 54 0.72 4.45 -7.46
N ASN A 55 -0.18 3.90 -6.64
CA ASN A 55 -0.42 2.46 -6.65
C ASN A 55 -1.08 2.00 -7.96
N ARG A 56 -2.00 2.80 -8.53
CA ARG A 56 -2.62 2.52 -9.81
C ARG A 56 -1.58 2.51 -10.93
N LEU A 57 -0.70 3.52 -10.98
CA LEU A 57 0.36 3.61 -11.97
C LEU A 57 1.28 2.38 -11.90
N LEU A 58 1.71 1.97 -10.70
CA LEU A 58 2.51 0.76 -10.54
C LEU A 58 1.80 -0.48 -11.11
N TRP A 59 0.53 -0.70 -10.74
CA TRP A 59 -0.21 -1.87 -11.23
C TRP A 59 -0.56 -1.80 -12.72
N GLU A 60 -0.71 -0.61 -13.27
CA GLU A 60 -0.87 -0.41 -14.72
C GLU A 60 0.41 -0.79 -15.48
N CYS A 61 1.58 -0.37 -14.99
CA CYS A 61 2.87 -0.77 -15.56
C CYS A 61 3.10 -2.28 -15.48
N LEU A 62 2.82 -2.87 -14.30
CA LEU A 62 2.94 -4.32 -14.11
C LEU A 62 1.99 -5.11 -15.02
N GLY A 63 0.77 -4.60 -15.25
CA GLY A 63 -0.19 -5.21 -16.17
C GLY A 63 0.32 -5.21 -17.61
N ARG A 64 0.89 -4.10 -18.09
CA ARG A 64 1.47 -4.04 -19.46
C ARG A 64 2.64 -5.00 -19.65
N ILE A 65 3.52 -5.12 -18.62
CA ILE A 65 4.60 -6.13 -18.66
C ILE A 65 4.02 -7.55 -18.65
N ALA A 66 3.00 -7.80 -17.84
CA ALA A 66 2.36 -9.10 -17.74
C ALA A 66 1.72 -9.53 -19.06
N ASP A 67 1.05 -8.60 -19.76
CA ASP A 67 0.45 -8.83 -21.09
C ASP A 67 1.53 -9.23 -22.12
N GLU A 68 2.69 -8.55 -22.12
CA GLU A 68 3.80 -8.86 -23.01
C GLU A 68 4.45 -10.21 -22.71
N LEU A 69 4.51 -10.58 -21.43
CA LEU A 69 5.12 -11.85 -20.97
C LEU A 69 4.15 -13.02 -20.92
N GLU A 70 2.88 -12.83 -21.30
CA GLU A 70 1.81 -13.82 -21.15
C GLU A 70 1.72 -14.37 -19.69
N SER A 71 1.89 -13.49 -18.70
CA SER A 71 1.94 -13.78 -17.27
C SER A 71 0.87 -13.03 -16.48
N SER A 72 0.84 -13.19 -15.17
CA SER A 72 -0.06 -12.41 -14.30
C SER A 72 0.65 -11.18 -13.73
N PRO A 73 -0.05 -10.06 -13.49
CA PRO A 73 0.54 -8.89 -12.83
C PRO A 73 1.14 -9.20 -11.45
N GLU A 74 0.60 -10.18 -10.74
CA GLU A 74 1.10 -10.64 -9.44
C GLU A 74 2.45 -11.35 -9.55
N GLU A 75 2.65 -12.17 -10.58
CA GLU A 75 3.93 -12.81 -10.85
C GLU A 75 4.98 -11.78 -11.26
N VAL A 76 4.63 -10.85 -12.17
CA VAL A 76 5.51 -9.75 -12.54
C VAL A 76 5.86 -8.91 -11.33
N TYR A 77 4.88 -8.58 -10.46
CA TYR A 77 5.15 -7.85 -9.23
C TYR A 77 6.16 -8.57 -8.33
N SER A 78 6.02 -9.89 -8.18
CA SER A 78 6.97 -10.70 -7.42
C SER A 78 8.40 -10.63 -7.99
N ILE A 79 8.53 -10.66 -9.32
CA ILE A 79 9.82 -10.53 -10.01
C ILE A 79 10.40 -9.11 -9.80
N MET A 80 9.58 -8.08 -9.96
CA MET A 80 10.02 -6.69 -9.76
C MET A 80 10.45 -6.42 -8.31
N LEU A 81 9.75 -7.00 -7.33
CA LEU A 81 10.18 -6.95 -5.93
C LEU A 81 11.55 -7.61 -5.72
N GLN A 82 11.83 -8.74 -6.38
CA GLN A 82 13.12 -9.41 -6.26
C GLN A 82 14.27 -8.60 -6.89
N ARG A 83 14.00 -7.80 -7.91
CA ARG A 83 14.99 -6.95 -8.58
C ARG A 83 15.19 -5.60 -7.89
N TYR A 84 14.12 -4.92 -7.56
CA TYR A 84 14.11 -3.50 -7.15
C TYR A 84 13.51 -3.28 -5.76
N GLY A 85 12.93 -4.30 -5.17
CA GLY A 85 12.20 -4.20 -3.91
C GLY A 85 13.10 -4.23 -2.68
N ARG A 86 12.51 -3.77 -1.56
CA ARG A 86 13.12 -3.87 -0.24
C ARG A 86 13.00 -5.29 0.31
N TYR A 87 14.07 -5.78 0.89
CA TYR A 87 14.11 -7.09 1.53
C TYR A 87 14.81 -7.04 2.88
N VAL A 88 14.59 -8.07 3.68
CA VAL A 88 15.40 -8.42 4.84
C VAL A 88 16.06 -9.77 4.59
N VAL A 89 17.29 -9.92 5.07
CA VAL A 89 17.99 -11.21 5.03
C VAL A 89 17.86 -11.86 6.38
N ASN A 90 17.41 -13.10 6.40
CA ASN A 90 17.30 -13.85 7.64
C ASN A 90 17.58 -15.34 7.39
N GLU A 91 18.10 -16.01 8.43
CA GLU A 91 18.24 -17.44 8.48
C GLU A 91 17.04 -18.02 9.23
N VAL A 92 16.33 -18.94 8.62
CA VAL A 92 15.15 -19.60 9.19
C VAL A 92 15.30 -21.11 9.14
N ARG A 93 14.57 -21.85 9.96
CA ARG A 93 14.52 -23.30 9.84
C ARG A 93 13.84 -23.70 8.54
N LYS A 94 14.33 -24.74 7.90
CA LYS A 94 13.76 -25.22 6.63
C LYS A 94 12.28 -25.56 6.73
N GLU A 95 11.85 -26.12 7.84
CA GLU A 95 10.44 -26.45 8.12
C GLU A 95 9.52 -25.23 8.21
N ASP A 96 10.07 -24.04 8.53
CA ASP A 96 9.30 -22.81 8.71
C ASP A 96 9.22 -21.96 7.42
N ILE A 97 9.98 -22.30 6.36
CA ILE A 97 10.07 -21.48 5.14
C ILE A 97 8.71 -21.22 4.50
N ASP A 98 7.80 -22.18 4.53
CA ASP A 98 6.46 -22.03 3.98
C ASP A 98 5.63 -20.99 4.76
N VAL A 99 5.83 -20.88 6.06
CA VAL A 99 5.16 -19.87 6.90
C VAL A 99 5.64 -18.48 6.51
N TYR A 100 6.96 -18.32 6.34
CA TYR A 100 7.56 -17.06 5.89
C TYR A 100 7.15 -16.71 4.46
N SER A 101 7.09 -17.68 3.57
CA SER A 101 6.67 -17.48 2.17
C SER A 101 5.23 -16.97 2.05
N ARG A 102 4.37 -17.28 3.01
CA ARG A 102 3.00 -16.73 3.08
C ARG A 102 2.94 -15.33 3.70
N ALA A 103 3.90 -15.00 4.57
CA ALA A 103 3.94 -13.70 5.23
C ALA A 103 4.57 -12.59 4.37
N PHE A 104 5.46 -12.95 3.46
CA PHE A 104 6.18 -12.03 2.57
C PHE A 104 5.66 -12.15 1.13
N ARG A 105 5.91 -11.12 0.32
CA ARG A 105 5.43 -11.08 -1.07
C ARG A 105 6.25 -11.92 -2.03
N ALA A 106 7.54 -12.06 -1.75
CA ALA A 106 8.44 -12.95 -2.46
C ALA A 106 9.54 -13.43 -1.51
N VAL A 107 10.11 -14.58 -1.78
CA VAL A 107 11.25 -15.15 -1.04
C VAL A 107 12.27 -15.63 -2.04
N GLN A 108 13.54 -15.29 -1.82
CA GLN A 108 14.66 -15.75 -2.62
C GLN A 108 15.66 -16.48 -1.71
N ILE A 109 15.82 -17.76 -1.92
CA ILE A 109 16.80 -18.57 -1.20
C ILE A 109 18.20 -18.18 -1.69
N ILE A 110 19.09 -17.83 -0.74
CA ILE A 110 20.51 -17.52 -0.99
C ILE A 110 21.34 -18.77 -0.78
N GLU A 111 21.10 -19.45 0.35
CA GLU A 111 21.84 -20.64 0.76
C GLU A 111 20.90 -21.57 1.55
N GLU A 112 21.09 -22.87 1.40
CA GLU A 112 20.29 -23.88 2.07
C GLU A 112 21.17 -25.03 2.52
N ASP A 113 20.99 -25.46 3.76
CA ASP A 113 21.58 -26.68 4.31
C ASP A 113 20.47 -27.69 4.72
N GLN A 114 20.85 -28.71 5.49
CA GLN A 114 19.89 -29.76 5.90
C GLN A 114 18.81 -29.26 6.86
N GLN A 115 19.06 -28.20 7.64
CA GLN A 115 18.20 -27.73 8.71
C GLN A 115 17.75 -26.29 8.54
N LYS A 116 18.52 -25.45 7.82
CA LYS A 116 18.34 -24.00 7.74
C LYS A 116 18.38 -23.51 6.31
N VAL A 117 17.72 -22.37 6.11
CA VAL A 117 17.66 -21.63 4.86
C VAL A 117 18.01 -20.19 5.14
N LEU A 118 19.06 -19.68 4.48
CA LEU A 118 19.34 -18.24 4.41
C LEU A 118 18.61 -17.67 3.21
N ALA A 119 17.71 -16.71 3.43
CA ALA A 119 16.89 -16.18 2.36
C ALA A 119 16.71 -14.66 2.45
N ARG A 120 16.38 -14.05 1.30
CA ARG A 120 15.83 -12.70 1.20
C ARG A 120 14.33 -12.79 1.23
N PHE A 121 13.74 -12.04 2.16
CA PHE A 121 12.30 -11.92 2.33
C PHE A 121 11.86 -10.55 1.86
N PHE A 122 11.13 -10.47 0.76
CA PHE A 122 10.75 -9.23 0.12
C PHE A 122 9.45 -8.67 0.70
N ILE A 123 9.53 -7.44 1.18
CA ILE A 123 8.43 -6.71 1.80
C ILE A 123 7.57 -6.12 0.67
N GLY A 124 6.24 -6.21 0.79
CA GLY A 124 5.34 -5.60 -0.18
C GLY A 124 5.44 -4.06 -0.17
N SER A 125 5.32 -3.44 -1.35
CA SER A 125 5.41 -1.98 -1.53
C SER A 125 4.45 -1.18 -0.65
N SER A 126 3.49 -1.87 0.03
CA SER A 126 2.61 -1.27 1.00
C SER A 126 3.31 -0.67 2.23
N HIS A 127 4.49 -1.12 2.52
CA HIS A 127 5.30 -0.70 3.67
C HIS A 127 6.50 0.16 3.26
N TYR A 128 6.56 0.59 2.00
CA TYR A 128 7.67 1.39 1.48
C TYR A 128 7.51 2.85 1.88
N ASN A 129 8.63 3.50 2.12
CA ASN A 129 8.72 4.95 2.13
C ASN A 129 8.77 5.50 0.68
N THR A 130 8.71 6.82 0.54
CA THR A 130 8.69 7.49 -0.77
C THR A 130 9.88 7.10 -1.65
N LYS A 131 11.08 7.03 -1.08
CA LYS A 131 12.31 6.68 -1.80
C LYS A 131 12.29 5.23 -2.25
N GLU A 132 11.89 4.31 -1.39
CA GLU A 132 11.77 2.88 -1.69
C GLU A 132 10.73 2.62 -2.78
N PHE A 133 9.59 3.33 -2.72
CA PHE A 133 8.56 3.25 -3.75
C PHE A 133 9.02 3.82 -5.09
N ALA A 134 9.71 4.98 -5.08
CA ALA A 134 10.28 5.57 -6.28
C ALA A 134 11.28 4.62 -6.95
N THR A 135 12.16 3.99 -6.17
CA THR A 135 13.12 3.00 -6.70
C THR A 135 12.43 1.80 -7.35
N LEU A 136 11.36 1.29 -6.74
CA LEU A 136 10.59 0.19 -7.33
C LEU A 136 9.91 0.61 -8.63
N LEU A 137 9.22 1.75 -8.63
CA LEU A 137 8.49 2.25 -9.81
C LEU A 137 9.44 2.59 -10.95
N ASP A 138 10.57 3.22 -10.65
CA ASP A 138 11.62 3.55 -11.62
C ASP A 138 12.16 2.28 -12.29
N GLY A 139 12.50 1.25 -11.49
CA GLY A 139 12.93 -0.04 -12.00
C GLY A 139 11.89 -0.75 -12.86
N VAL A 140 10.58 -0.63 -12.53
CA VAL A 140 9.50 -1.18 -13.36
C VAL A 140 9.41 -0.46 -14.71
N ILE A 141 9.59 0.89 -14.72
CA ILE A 141 9.58 1.68 -15.94
C ILE A 141 10.80 1.35 -16.81
N ASP A 142 11.98 1.18 -16.21
CA ASP A 142 13.19 0.77 -16.94
C ASP A 142 13.01 -0.61 -17.61
N GLU A 143 12.33 -1.57 -16.94
CA GLU A 143 12.00 -2.86 -17.56
C GLU A 143 11.05 -2.70 -18.74
N MET A 144 10.01 -1.85 -18.63
CA MET A 144 9.11 -1.54 -19.74
C MET A 144 9.88 -0.98 -20.95
N ASP A 145 10.75 0.00 -20.71
CA ASP A 145 11.57 0.60 -21.77
C ASP A 145 12.47 -0.45 -22.44
N SER A 146 13.11 -1.30 -21.66
CA SER A 146 13.97 -2.38 -22.18
C SER A 146 13.22 -3.41 -23.04
N MET A 147 11.92 -3.57 -22.79
CA MET A 147 11.01 -4.46 -23.54
C MET A 147 10.33 -3.75 -24.71
N GLY A 148 10.55 -2.43 -24.89
CA GLY A 148 9.90 -1.61 -25.92
C GLY A 148 8.42 -1.36 -25.65
N ILE A 149 7.98 -1.46 -24.40
CA ILE A 149 6.61 -1.15 -23.97
C ILE A 149 6.51 0.35 -23.69
N ASP A 150 5.43 0.99 -24.13
CA ASP A 150 5.17 2.40 -23.87
C ASP A 150 5.21 2.71 -22.37
N THR A 151 6.12 3.60 -21.96
CA THR A 151 6.31 3.99 -20.57
C THR A 151 5.43 5.19 -20.21
N PRO A 152 5.07 5.35 -18.91
CA PRO A 152 4.46 6.57 -18.40
C PRO A 152 5.33 7.80 -18.68
N SER A 153 4.72 8.96 -18.81
CA SER A 153 5.47 10.21 -18.93
C SER A 153 6.23 10.54 -17.65
N GLN A 154 7.30 11.35 -17.78
CA GLN A 154 8.02 11.84 -16.59
C GLN A 154 7.12 12.66 -15.65
N GLU A 155 6.10 13.34 -16.21
CA GLU A 155 5.12 14.09 -15.44
C GLU A 155 4.22 13.16 -14.61
N ASP A 156 3.77 12.03 -15.18
CA ASP A 156 2.98 11.03 -14.46
C ASP A 156 3.78 10.38 -13.35
N PHE A 157 5.04 10.05 -13.61
CA PHE A 157 5.96 9.51 -12.60
C PHE A 157 6.16 10.51 -11.46
N ALA A 158 6.52 11.78 -11.78
CA ALA A 158 6.75 12.81 -10.77
C ALA A 158 5.48 13.07 -9.93
N ALA A 159 4.31 13.13 -10.56
CA ALA A 159 3.03 13.31 -9.88
C ALA A 159 2.71 12.12 -8.94
N ALA A 160 3.02 10.89 -9.37
CA ALA A 160 2.84 9.70 -8.55
C ALA A 160 3.74 9.72 -7.30
N ILE A 161 5.02 10.08 -7.45
CA ILE A 161 5.97 10.16 -6.33
C ILE A 161 5.62 11.30 -5.38
N GLU A 162 5.27 12.50 -5.89
CA GLU A 162 4.85 13.63 -5.05
C GLU A 162 3.63 13.29 -4.20
N GLN A 163 2.65 12.62 -4.77
CA GLN A 163 1.47 12.18 -4.04
C GLN A 163 1.79 11.10 -3.00
N TYR A 164 2.77 10.26 -3.28
CA TYR A 164 3.24 9.25 -2.33
C TYR A 164 3.95 9.91 -1.14
N ALA A 165 4.78 10.94 -1.38
CA ALA A 165 5.48 11.72 -0.36
C ALA A 165 4.53 12.48 0.57
N LYS A 166 3.52 13.17 0.03
CA LYS A 166 2.49 13.88 0.82
C LYS A 166 1.78 12.98 1.83
N LYS A 167 1.69 11.71 1.53
CA LYS A 167 1.10 10.73 2.43
C LYS A 167 2.03 10.36 3.59
N GLU A 168 3.33 10.25 3.34
CA GLU A 168 4.32 9.90 4.36
C GLU A 168 4.43 10.98 5.43
N GLU A 169 4.32 12.27 5.05
CA GLU A 169 4.34 13.41 5.98
C GLU A 169 3.12 13.46 6.91
N HIS A 170 2.02 12.79 6.55
CA HIS A 170 0.77 12.80 7.29
C HIS A 170 0.48 11.47 8.02
N ALA A 171 1.38 10.50 7.96
CA ALA A 171 1.27 9.21 8.61
C ALA A 171 1.99 9.16 9.96
#